data_8f971322e347ded4dc4a53354d443a83
#
_entry.id   8f971322e347ded4dc4a53354d443a83
#
_cell.length_a   1.000
_cell.length_b   1.000
_cell.length_c   1.000
_cell.angle_alpha   90.00
_cell.angle_beta   90.00
_cell.angle_gamma   90.00
#
_symmetry.space_group_name_H-M   'P 1'
#
loop_
_entity.id
_entity.type
_entity.pdbx_description
1 polymer ?
#
loop_
_entity_poly.entity_id
_entity_poly.type
_entity_poly.pdbx_seq_one_letter_code
_entity_poly.pdbx_strand_id
1 'polypeptide(L)'
;MSEEKDIRTQKELEADIRLKEAQARQAEAEAVSIEVKARQAEVELSKAEIELKFKEMDLTSKEEKHRKEKAVDDENFLYRFNGEVSSTSVQRCMSKLTEWHRINPKCDMEVIFASPGGSIIDGFELFDFIQHLRNEGHHITTGSLGYAASMAGILLQAGDTRWIGHQAW
;
A
#
# COMPACT_ATOMS: atom_id res chain seq x y z
N MET A 1 -21.50 90.11 -23.59
CA MET A 1 -22.59 89.16 -23.10
C MET A 1 -22.74 87.91 -23.94
N SER A 2 -22.53 87.89 -25.25
CA SER A 2 -22.61 86.71 -26.11
C SER A 2 -21.36 85.80 -26.01
N GLU A 3 -20.17 86.37 -26.05
CA GLU A 3 -18.89 85.61 -25.98
C GLU A 3 -18.64 84.96 -24.60
N GLU A 4 -19.03 85.55 -23.51
CA GLU A 4 -18.89 84.97 -22.17
C GLU A 4 -19.78 83.73 -21.95
N LYS A 5 -20.98 83.71 -22.56
CA LYS A 5 -21.86 82.55 -22.56
C LYS A 5 -21.25 81.39 -23.35
N ASP A 6 -20.67 81.66 -24.53
CA ASP A 6 -20.07 80.68 -25.40
C ASP A 6 -18.83 79.99 -24.73
N ILE A 7 -17.98 80.79 -24.08
CA ILE A 7 -16.78 80.32 -23.35
C ILE A 7 -17.22 79.44 -22.14
N ARG A 8 -18.29 79.79 -21.47
CA ARG A 8 -18.80 79.00 -20.31
C ARG A 8 -19.37 77.67 -20.79
N THR A 9 -20.07 77.64 -21.89
CA THR A 9 -20.63 76.38 -22.50
C THR A 9 -19.51 75.46 -22.98
N GLN A 10 -18.42 76.01 -23.56
CA GLN A 10 -17.26 75.21 -23.99
C GLN A 10 -16.53 74.59 -22.80
N LYS A 11 -16.32 75.33 -21.71
CA LYS A 11 -15.69 74.80 -20.46
C LYS A 11 -16.55 73.71 -19.81
N GLU A 12 -17.85 73.82 -19.81
CA GLU A 12 -18.77 72.83 -19.29
C GLU A 12 -18.70 71.53 -20.16
N LEU A 13 -18.65 71.64 -21.49
CA LEU A 13 -18.51 70.52 -22.39
C LEU A 13 -17.16 69.81 -22.25
N GLU A 14 -16.05 70.54 -22.11
CA GLU A 14 -14.72 69.97 -21.85
C GLU A 14 -14.67 69.23 -20.50
N ALA A 15 -15.33 69.76 -19.46
CA ALA A 15 -15.39 69.11 -18.15
C ALA A 15 -16.20 67.79 -18.25
N ASP A 16 -17.29 67.75 -19.00
CA ASP A 16 -18.11 66.56 -19.21
C ASP A 16 -17.36 65.47 -19.98
N ILE A 17 -16.58 65.89 -21.01
CA ILE A 17 -15.73 64.97 -21.76
C ILE A 17 -14.64 64.33 -20.84
N ARG A 18 -13.93 65.18 -20.04
CA ARG A 18 -12.94 64.69 -19.09
C ARG A 18 -13.51 63.76 -18.05
N LEU A 19 -14.70 64.03 -17.57
CA LEU A 19 -15.40 63.17 -16.60
C LEU A 19 -15.74 61.79 -17.25
N LYS A 20 -16.25 61.78 -18.46
CA LYS A 20 -16.54 60.54 -19.23
C LYS A 20 -15.27 59.74 -19.53
N GLU A 21 -14.17 60.39 -19.88
CA GLU A 21 -12.89 59.72 -20.10
C GLU A 21 -12.32 59.14 -18.81
N ALA A 22 -12.47 59.86 -17.67
CA ALA A 22 -12.05 59.34 -16.36
C ALA A 22 -12.88 58.12 -15.94
N GLN A 23 -14.19 58.18 -16.15
CA GLN A 23 -15.09 57.05 -15.87
C GLN A 23 -14.77 55.80 -16.77
N ALA A 24 -14.49 56.04 -18.06
CA ALA A 24 -14.07 55.00 -18.98
C ALA A 24 -12.77 54.30 -18.55
N ARG A 25 -11.74 55.11 -18.18
CA ARG A 25 -10.46 54.58 -17.65
C ARG A 25 -10.63 53.81 -16.34
N GLN A 26 -11.54 54.28 -15.48
CA GLN A 26 -11.84 53.57 -14.24
C GLN A 26 -12.53 52.22 -14.52
N ALA A 27 -13.50 52.17 -15.43
CA ALA A 27 -14.17 50.94 -15.84
C ALA A 27 -13.20 49.93 -16.49
N GLU A 28 -12.26 50.39 -17.35
CA GLU A 28 -11.22 49.57 -17.93
C GLU A 28 -10.27 49.01 -16.84
N ALA A 29 -9.84 49.81 -15.88
CA ALA A 29 -8.99 49.37 -14.78
C ALA A 29 -9.71 48.32 -13.89
N GLU A 30 -10.99 48.51 -13.63
CA GLU A 30 -11.82 47.54 -12.88
C GLU A 30 -11.96 46.22 -13.67
N ALA A 31 -12.20 46.25 -14.97
CA ALA A 31 -12.29 45.07 -15.83
C ALA A 31 -10.97 44.28 -15.84
N VAL A 32 -9.83 44.96 -16.00
CA VAL A 32 -8.51 44.34 -15.91
C VAL A 32 -8.25 43.71 -14.54
N SER A 33 -8.65 44.39 -13.45
CA SER A 33 -8.52 43.85 -12.09
C SER A 33 -9.34 42.56 -11.90
N ILE A 34 -10.54 42.49 -12.46
CA ILE A 34 -11.39 41.29 -12.42
C ILE A 34 -10.74 40.14 -13.20
N GLU A 35 -10.23 40.44 -14.41
CA GLU A 35 -9.55 39.42 -15.23
C GLU A 35 -8.30 38.86 -14.54
N VAL A 36 -7.49 39.71 -13.93
CA VAL A 36 -6.30 39.27 -13.17
C VAL A 36 -6.69 38.37 -12.00
N LYS A 37 -7.75 38.74 -11.25
CA LYS A 37 -8.25 37.90 -10.15
C LYS A 37 -8.80 36.57 -10.63
N ALA A 38 -9.49 36.54 -11.75
CA ALA A 38 -9.98 35.30 -12.35
C ALA A 38 -8.83 34.36 -12.74
N ARG A 39 -7.79 34.88 -13.42
CA ARG A 39 -6.58 34.11 -13.74
C ARG A 39 -5.83 33.61 -12.52
N GLN A 40 -5.75 34.42 -11.47
CA GLN A 40 -5.14 33.97 -10.20
C GLN A 40 -5.92 32.80 -9.58
N ALA A 41 -7.25 32.87 -9.59
CA ALA A 41 -8.09 31.80 -9.09
C ALA A 41 -7.95 30.49 -9.91
N GLU A 42 -7.85 30.59 -11.23
CA GLU A 42 -7.57 29.44 -12.10
C GLU A 42 -6.22 28.78 -11.82
N VAL A 43 -5.19 29.58 -11.58
CA VAL A 43 -3.85 29.08 -11.22
C VAL A 43 -3.88 28.38 -9.86
N GLU A 44 -4.57 28.94 -8.87
CA GLU A 44 -4.69 28.31 -7.56
C GLU A 44 -5.50 26.99 -7.63
N LEU A 45 -6.57 26.95 -8.44
CA LEU A 45 -7.31 25.73 -8.68
C LEU A 45 -6.44 24.65 -9.32
N SER A 46 -5.68 24.99 -10.36
CA SER A 46 -4.77 24.07 -11.04
C SER A 46 -3.68 23.54 -10.11
N LYS A 47 -3.14 24.36 -9.20
CA LYS A 47 -2.19 23.93 -8.18
C LYS A 47 -2.82 22.94 -7.20
N ALA A 48 -4.03 23.22 -6.74
CA ALA A 48 -4.77 22.34 -5.83
C ALA A 48 -5.07 20.98 -6.47
N GLU A 49 -5.44 20.96 -7.75
CA GLU A 49 -5.67 19.72 -8.51
C GLU A 49 -4.38 18.88 -8.67
N ILE A 50 -3.25 19.54 -8.94
CA ILE A 50 -1.95 18.87 -9.03
C ILE A 50 -1.57 18.29 -7.67
N GLU A 51 -1.73 19.03 -6.59
CA GLU A 51 -1.42 18.56 -5.23
C GLU A 51 -2.29 17.35 -4.85
N LEU A 52 -3.58 17.38 -5.21
CA LEU A 52 -4.49 16.26 -4.99
C LEU A 52 -4.02 15.00 -5.73
N LYS A 53 -3.64 15.13 -7.01
CA LYS A 53 -3.10 14.01 -7.80
C LYS A 53 -1.81 13.44 -7.21
N PHE A 54 -0.92 14.29 -6.70
CA PHE A 54 0.28 13.81 -6.01
C PHE A 54 -0.04 13.02 -4.74
N LYS A 55 -1.01 13.47 -3.95
CA LYS A 55 -1.46 12.75 -2.76
C LYS A 55 -2.11 11.41 -3.10
N GLU A 56 -2.92 11.36 -4.15
CA GLU A 56 -3.52 10.11 -4.64
C GLU A 56 -2.46 9.11 -5.12
N MET A 57 -1.46 9.57 -5.88
CA MET A 57 -0.33 8.73 -6.33
C MET A 57 0.49 8.20 -5.15
N ASP A 58 0.79 9.02 -4.14
CA ASP A 58 1.52 8.59 -2.94
C ASP A 58 0.73 7.55 -2.15
N LEU A 59 -0.59 7.76 -1.99
CA LEU A 59 -1.48 6.81 -1.33
C LEU A 59 -1.49 5.45 -2.06
N THR A 60 -1.67 5.48 -3.39
CA THR A 60 -1.68 4.26 -4.23
C THR A 60 -0.36 3.51 -4.13
N SER A 61 0.77 4.24 -4.15
CA SER A 61 2.10 3.65 -4.01
C SER A 61 2.30 2.99 -2.64
N LYS A 62 1.82 3.61 -1.57
CA LYS A 62 1.86 3.05 -0.20
C LYS A 62 0.98 1.81 -0.08
N GLU A 63 -0.21 1.82 -0.66
CA GLU A 63 -1.11 0.67 -0.68
C GLU A 63 -0.52 -0.51 -1.45
N GLU A 64 0.10 -0.25 -2.61
CA GLU A 64 0.80 -1.29 -3.38
C GLU A 64 1.98 -1.88 -2.61
N LYS A 65 2.78 -1.04 -1.96
CA LYS A 65 3.89 -1.49 -1.13
C LYS A 65 3.39 -2.38 0.01
N HIS A 66 2.39 -1.93 0.74
CA HIS A 66 1.78 -2.68 1.83
C HIS A 66 1.17 -4.01 1.36
N ARG A 67 0.51 -4.03 0.19
CA ARG A 67 -0.01 -5.26 -0.41
C ARG A 67 1.10 -6.24 -0.78
N LYS A 68 2.24 -5.75 -1.32
CA LYS A 68 3.41 -6.59 -1.64
C LYS A 68 4.06 -7.14 -0.37
N GLU A 69 4.20 -6.33 0.66
CA GLU A 69 4.73 -6.76 1.96
C GLU A 69 3.86 -7.87 2.58
N LYS A 70 2.53 -7.71 2.54
CA LYS A 70 1.59 -8.74 3.04
C LYS A 70 1.46 -9.97 2.16
N ALA A 71 1.97 -9.98 0.94
CA ALA A 71 1.88 -11.11 0.02
C ALA A 71 3.02 -12.13 0.16
N VAL A 72 4.00 -11.88 1.03
CA VAL A 72 5.12 -12.79 1.24
C VAL A 72 4.74 -13.93 2.20
N ASP A 73 5.36 -15.10 2.01
CA ASP A 73 5.12 -16.30 2.82
C ASP A 73 5.28 -16.02 4.33
N ASP A 74 6.23 -15.17 4.71
CA ASP A 74 6.53 -14.85 6.11
C ASP A 74 5.38 -14.11 6.82
N GLU A 75 4.77 -13.15 6.16
CA GLU A 75 3.59 -12.42 6.67
C GLU A 75 2.32 -13.28 6.77
N ASN A 76 2.30 -14.40 6.04
CA ASN A 76 1.22 -15.37 6.07
C ASN A 76 1.53 -16.60 6.92
N PHE A 77 2.62 -16.56 7.70
CA PHE A 77 3.08 -17.67 8.55
C PHE A 77 3.22 -18.99 7.79
N LEU A 78 3.68 -18.92 6.53
CA LEU A 78 3.84 -20.05 5.64
C LEU A 78 5.33 -20.40 5.49
N TYR A 79 5.73 -21.60 5.88
CA TYR A 79 7.07 -22.12 5.73
C TYR A 79 7.15 -23.18 4.65
N ARG A 80 8.06 -23.01 3.69
CA ARG A 80 8.34 -24.02 2.65
C ARG A 80 9.53 -24.88 3.07
N PHE A 81 9.24 -26.08 3.49
CA PHE A 81 10.27 -27.08 3.82
C PHE A 81 10.69 -27.82 2.56
N ASN A 82 11.73 -27.32 1.90
CA ASN A 82 12.26 -27.87 0.65
C ASN A 82 13.55 -28.63 0.87
N GLY A 83 13.65 -29.84 0.28
CA GLY A 83 14.86 -30.67 0.33
C GLY A 83 14.86 -31.68 1.46
N GLU A 84 16.04 -32.22 1.79
CA GLU A 84 16.22 -33.33 2.72
C GLU A 84 15.93 -32.95 4.17
N VAL A 85 15.33 -33.87 4.93
CA VAL A 85 15.18 -33.77 6.38
C VAL A 85 16.54 -34.01 7.01
N SER A 86 17.15 -32.98 7.55
CA SER A 86 18.46 -32.97 8.18
C SER A 86 18.47 -32.00 9.36
N SER A 87 19.46 -32.11 10.23
CA SER A 87 19.61 -31.19 11.36
C SER A 87 19.55 -29.73 10.93
N THR A 88 20.19 -29.35 9.83
CA THR A 88 20.21 -27.97 9.34
C THR A 88 18.84 -27.51 8.85
N SER A 89 18.12 -28.32 8.08
CA SER A 89 16.78 -27.95 7.56
C SER A 89 15.73 -27.91 8.67
N VAL A 90 15.81 -28.84 9.62
CA VAL A 90 14.93 -28.90 10.79
C VAL A 90 15.15 -27.68 11.70
N GLN A 91 16.40 -27.37 12.05
CA GLN A 91 16.72 -26.20 12.90
C GLN A 91 16.30 -24.88 12.24
N ARG A 92 16.44 -24.76 10.92
CA ARG A 92 15.94 -23.58 10.18
C ARG A 92 14.41 -23.45 10.26
N CYS A 93 13.70 -24.56 10.07
CA CYS A 93 12.23 -24.58 10.21
C CYS A 93 11.81 -24.21 11.63
N MET A 94 12.35 -24.89 12.64
CA MET A 94 12.05 -24.64 14.04
C MET A 94 12.35 -23.19 14.46
N SER A 95 13.46 -22.62 13.99
CA SER A 95 13.81 -21.23 14.27
C SER A 95 12.75 -20.26 13.72
N LYS A 96 12.27 -20.50 12.51
CA LYS A 96 11.22 -19.66 11.91
C LYS A 96 9.87 -19.79 12.61
N LEU A 97 9.44 -21.01 12.92
CA LEU A 97 8.19 -21.24 13.66
C LEU A 97 8.29 -20.65 15.09
N THR A 98 9.46 -20.71 15.72
CA THR A 98 9.71 -20.08 17.04
C THR A 98 9.61 -18.56 16.97
N GLU A 99 10.13 -17.94 15.91
CA GLU A 99 10.01 -16.50 15.66
C GLU A 99 8.53 -16.10 15.60
N TRP A 100 7.75 -16.80 14.79
CA TRP A 100 6.32 -16.54 14.65
C TRP A 100 5.53 -16.75 15.95
N HIS A 101 5.82 -17.84 16.67
CA HIS A 101 5.24 -18.13 17.99
C HIS A 101 5.46 -16.97 18.98
N ARG A 102 6.66 -16.38 18.99
CA ARG A 102 7.00 -15.29 19.91
C ARG A 102 6.39 -13.95 19.52
N ILE A 103 6.30 -13.67 18.22
CA ILE A 103 5.76 -12.40 17.72
C ILE A 103 4.23 -12.42 17.74
N ASN A 104 3.61 -13.54 17.34
CA ASN A 104 2.17 -13.69 17.19
C ASN A 104 1.67 -14.95 17.93
N PRO A 105 1.44 -14.88 19.25
CA PRO A 105 0.96 -16.01 20.02
C PRO A 105 -0.39 -16.52 19.45
N LYS A 106 -0.48 -17.84 19.27
CA LYS A 106 -1.67 -18.55 18.76
C LYS A 106 -2.06 -18.18 17.30
N CYS A 107 -1.11 -17.72 16.49
CA CYS A 107 -1.36 -17.56 15.06
C CYS A 107 -1.50 -18.93 14.37
N ASP A 108 -2.26 -18.96 13.28
CA ASP A 108 -2.29 -20.11 12.38
C ASP A 108 -1.00 -20.15 11.57
N MET A 109 -0.37 -21.33 11.47
CA MET A 109 0.87 -21.52 10.71
C MET A 109 0.68 -22.61 9.67
N GLU A 110 1.41 -22.48 8.54
CA GLU A 110 1.41 -23.49 7.50
C GLU A 110 2.81 -23.95 7.14
N VAL A 111 3.02 -25.26 7.04
CA VAL A 111 4.27 -25.86 6.58
C VAL A 111 4.01 -26.70 5.33
N ILE A 112 4.58 -26.27 4.20
CA ILE A 112 4.46 -26.99 2.92
C ILE A 112 5.74 -27.77 2.67
N PHE A 113 5.61 -29.09 2.56
CA PHE A 113 6.73 -30.01 2.32
C PHE A 113 6.94 -30.29 0.82
N ALA A 114 8.18 -30.20 0.37
CA ALA A 114 8.68 -30.74 -0.88
C ALA A 114 9.99 -31.47 -0.58
N SER A 115 9.91 -32.70 -0.04
CA SER A 115 11.03 -33.38 0.62
C SER A 115 11.06 -34.89 0.32
N PRO A 116 12.25 -35.46 0.02
CA PRO A 116 12.43 -36.90 -0.11
C PRO A 116 12.43 -37.63 1.25
N GLY A 117 12.33 -36.89 2.38
CA GLY A 117 12.61 -37.41 3.69
C GLY A 117 14.07 -37.23 4.09
N GLY A 118 14.59 -38.08 4.97
CA GLY A 118 15.96 -38.01 5.47
C GLY A 118 16.08 -38.52 6.89
N SER A 119 16.82 -37.79 7.73
CA SER A 119 17.09 -38.17 9.12
C SER A 119 15.82 -38.38 9.94
N ILE A 120 15.67 -39.55 10.51
CA ILE A 120 14.53 -39.93 11.33
C ILE A 120 14.57 -39.16 12.67
N ILE A 121 15.77 -39.01 13.26
CA ILE A 121 15.95 -38.33 14.54
C ILE A 121 15.59 -36.86 14.45
N ASP A 122 16.15 -36.16 13.48
CA ASP A 122 15.86 -34.74 13.24
C ASP A 122 14.38 -34.55 12.85
N GLY A 123 13.81 -35.48 12.09
CA GLY A 123 12.40 -35.44 11.73
C GLY A 123 11.46 -35.57 12.92
N PHE A 124 11.74 -36.45 13.87
CA PHE A 124 10.95 -36.56 15.09
C PHE A 124 11.15 -35.34 16.00
N GLU A 125 12.32 -34.71 16.03
CA GLU A 125 12.50 -33.44 16.72
C GLU A 125 11.55 -32.37 16.19
N LEU A 126 11.45 -32.20 14.86
CA LEU A 126 10.51 -31.27 14.25
C LEU A 126 9.04 -31.68 14.48
N PHE A 127 8.74 -32.98 14.43
CA PHE A 127 7.40 -33.49 14.69
C PHE A 127 6.94 -33.10 16.11
N ASP A 128 7.73 -33.40 17.12
CA ASP A 128 7.46 -33.07 18.52
C ASP A 128 7.37 -31.57 18.76
N PHE A 129 8.20 -30.79 18.07
CA PHE A 129 8.14 -29.33 18.12
C PHE A 129 6.82 -28.79 17.54
N ILE A 130 6.35 -29.33 16.43
CA ILE A 130 5.03 -28.97 15.86
C ILE A 130 3.92 -29.33 16.85
N GLN A 131 3.99 -30.52 17.48
CA GLN A 131 3.03 -30.91 18.52
C GLN A 131 3.05 -29.96 19.72
N HIS A 132 4.23 -29.49 20.13
CA HIS A 132 4.37 -28.50 21.20
C HIS A 132 3.66 -27.18 20.82
N LEU A 133 3.90 -26.64 19.63
CA LEU A 133 3.21 -25.42 19.17
C LEU A 133 1.70 -25.55 19.12
N ARG A 134 1.19 -26.70 18.71
CA ARG A 134 -0.26 -27.02 18.75
C ARG A 134 -0.81 -26.99 20.18
N ASN A 135 -0.08 -27.54 21.13
CA ASN A 135 -0.44 -27.52 22.56
C ASN A 135 -0.41 -26.09 23.14
N GLU A 136 0.44 -25.21 22.60
CA GLU A 136 0.46 -23.78 22.93
C GLU A 136 -0.69 -22.98 22.29
N GLY A 137 -1.52 -23.64 21.46
CA GLY A 137 -2.73 -23.09 20.89
C GLY A 137 -2.60 -22.53 19.47
N HIS A 138 -1.53 -22.87 18.76
CA HIS A 138 -1.41 -22.61 17.33
C HIS A 138 -2.21 -23.65 16.54
N HIS A 139 -2.89 -23.24 15.47
CA HIS A 139 -3.42 -24.17 14.48
C HIS A 139 -2.38 -24.37 13.38
N ILE A 140 -1.87 -25.59 13.23
CA ILE A 140 -0.83 -25.90 12.27
C ILE A 140 -1.40 -26.67 11.09
N THR A 141 -1.32 -26.08 9.91
CA THR A 141 -1.62 -26.76 8.64
C THR A 141 -0.33 -27.33 8.04
N THR A 142 -0.36 -28.57 7.61
CA THR A 142 0.74 -29.19 6.85
C THR A 142 0.26 -29.58 5.46
N GLY A 143 1.09 -29.35 4.44
CA GLY A 143 0.71 -29.65 3.07
C GLY A 143 1.85 -30.14 2.19
N SER A 144 1.55 -30.71 1.04
CA SER A 144 2.53 -31.04 -0.01
C SER A 144 1.95 -30.78 -1.40
N LEU A 145 2.73 -30.10 -2.25
CA LEU A 145 2.39 -29.88 -3.66
C LEU A 145 3.12 -30.83 -4.62
N GLY A 146 4.27 -31.33 -4.23
CA GLY A 146 5.10 -32.20 -5.08
C GLY A 146 5.21 -33.60 -4.48
N TYR A 147 6.05 -33.71 -3.45
CA TYR A 147 6.26 -34.98 -2.78
C TYR A 147 6.63 -34.78 -1.31
N ALA A 148 6.15 -35.68 -0.48
CA ALA A 148 6.51 -35.77 0.93
C ALA A 148 6.80 -37.25 1.25
N ALA A 149 8.01 -37.71 0.91
CA ALA A 149 8.38 -39.10 1.01
C ALA A 149 9.08 -39.43 2.32
N SER A 150 9.00 -40.72 2.76
CA SER A 150 9.71 -41.22 3.94
C SER A 150 9.41 -40.36 5.17
N MET A 151 10.42 -39.84 5.87
CA MET A 151 10.28 -39.00 7.05
C MET A 151 9.43 -37.73 6.82
N ALA A 152 9.44 -37.16 5.61
CA ALA A 152 8.60 -36.03 5.27
C ALA A 152 7.09 -36.39 5.25
N GLY A 153 6.76 -37.60 4.85
CA GLY A 153 5.39 -38.14 4.93
C GLY A 153 4.90 -38.30 6.38
N ILE A 154 5.82 -38.60 7.31
CA ILE A 154 5.53 -38.64 8.75
C ILE A 154 5.32 -37.20 9.26
N LEU A 155 6.20 -36.25 8.89
CA LEU A 155 6.07 -34.84 9.26
C LEU A 155 4.75 -34.21 8.75
N LEU A 156 4.27 -34.66 7.59
CA LEU A 156 2.95 -34.24 7.08
C LEU A 156 1.81 -34.61 8.02
N GLN A 157 1.96 -35.60 8.89
CA GLN A 157 0.95 -36.01 9.88
C GLN A 157 0.97 -35.16 11.15
N ALA A 158 1.97 -34.26 11.31
CA ALA A 158 2.09 -33.46 12.52
C ALA A 158 1.06 -32.34 12.64
N GLY A 159 0.47 -31.88 11.53
CA GLY A 159 -0.49 -30.78 11.51
C GLY A 159 -1.90 -31.15 12.01
N ASP A 160 -2.65 -30.13 12.43
CA ASP A 160 -4.10 -30.23 12.72
C ASP A 160 -4.90 -30.44 11.44
N THR A 161 -4.60 -29.62 10.44
CA THR A 161 -5.14 -29.74 9.08
C THR A 161 -4.06 -30.24 8.14
N ARG A 162 -4.43 -31.15 7.25
CA ARG A 162 -3.53 -31.71 6.25
C ARG A 162 -4.13 -31.63 4.86
N TRP A 163 -3.30 -31.29 3.88
CA TRP A 163 -3.71 -31.33 2.48
C TRP A 163 -2.57 -31.83 1.58
N ILE A 164 -2.94 -32.33 0.42
CA ILE A 164 -2.01 -32.82 -0.59
C ILE A 164 -2.50 -32.40 -1.98
N GLY A 165 -1.60 -31.96 -2.84
CA GLY A 165 -1.92 -31.64 -4.23
C GLY A 165 -2.37 -32.88 -5.00
N HIS A 166 -3.21 -32.70 -6.01
CA HIS A 166 -3.77 -33.82 -6.81
C HIS A 166 -2.71 -34.71 -7.47
N GLN A 167 -1.53 -34.18 -7.76
CA GLN A 167 -0.41 -34.89 -8.38
C GLN A 167 0.75 -35.12 -7.41
N ALA A 168 0.58 -34.76 -6.13
CA ALA A 168 1.59 -34.96 -5.10
C ALA A 168 1.53 -36.37 -4.53
N TRP A 169 2.70 -36.92 -4.08
CA TRP A 169 2.88 -38.24 -3.53
C TRP A 169 4.07 -38.35 -2.58
#